data_507ad1d401f0b52404b3cdfa3fd48141
#
_entry.id   507ad1d401f0b52404b3cdfa3fd48141
#
_cell.length_a   1.000
_cell.length_b   1.000
_cell.length_c   1.000
_cell.angle_alpha   90.00
_cell.angle_beta   90.00
_cell.angle_gamma   90.00
#
_symmetry.space_group_name_H-M   'P 1'
#
loop_
_entity.id
_entity.type
_entity.pdbx_description
1 polymer ?
#
loop_
_entity_poly.entity_id
_entity_poly.type
_entity_poly.pdbx_seq_one_letter_code
_entity_poly.pdbx_strand_id
1 'polypeptide(L)'
;SSTVHKTLGGPRSGLILAKQDFAKKINSNVFPGQQGGPLMHVVAAKAIALKIAATEEFKERQERTLEGARILAERLTAEDCTKAGVDVLTGGTDVHLVLADLRNSELDGQQAEDLLHEVGITVNRNAVPNDPRPPMVTSGLRIGTPALATRGLDAAAFTEVADVIGTALANGKNADVAKLRARVEKVAADFPLYDGLEEWKLV
;
A
#
# COMPACT_ATOMS: atom_id res chain seq x y z
N SER A 1 8.07 -14.92 12.36
CA SER A 1 8.88 -13.73 12.06
C SER A 1 8.06 -12.68 11.35
N SER A 2 8.35 -11.42 11.59
CA SER A 2 7.69 -10.30 10.94
C SER A 2 8.66 -9.15 10.70
N THR A 3 8.37 -8.30 9.72
CA THR A 3 9.01 -6.99 9.58
C THR A 3 8.28 -5.96 10.44
N VAL A 4 9.02 -5.02 11.02
CA VAL A 4 8.43 -3.97 11.87
C VAL A 4 8.09 -2.70 11.06
N HIS A 5 8.74 -2.49 9.94
CA HIS A 5 8.68 -1.25 9.13
C HIS A 5 7.60 -1.26 8.02
N LYS A 6 6.63 -2.17 8.09
CA LYS A 6 5.49 -2.23 7.16
C LYS A 6 4.22 -1.85 7.92
N THR A 7 3.23 -2.71 8.02
CA THR A 7 1.95 -2.43 8.71
C THR A 7 2.12 -1.95 10.15
N LEU A 8 3.12 -2.45 10.89
CA LEU A 8 3.39 -1.99 12.25
C LEU A 8 3.91 -0.55 12.34
N GLY A 9 4.36 0.03 11.22
CA GLY A 9 4.79 1.44 11.15
C GLY A 9 6.04 1.79 11.96
N GLY A 10 6.86 0.80 12.32
CA GLY A 10 8.05 0.99 13.14
C GLY A 10 9.34 1.13 12.33
N PRO A 11 10.51 1.07 12.96
CA PRO A 11 11.81 1.23 12.31
C PRO A 11 12.14 0.03 11.44
N ARG A 12 13.01 0.22 10.45
CA ARG A 12 13.47 -0.87 9.58
C ARG A 12 14.17 -1.94 10.38
N SER A 13 13.49 -3.07 10.56
CA SER A 13 13.96 -4.19 11.35
C SER A 13 13.01 -5.38 11.24
N GLY A 14 13.40 -6.49 11.83
CA GLY A 14 12.57 -7.68 12.03
C GLY A 14 12.31 -7.97 13.50
N LEU A 15 11.35 -8.83 13.74
CA LEU A 15 11.13 -9.47 15.02
C LEU A 15 10.79 -10.96 14.85
N ILE A 16 11.13 -11.75 15.85
CA ILE A 16 10.80 -13.17 15.91
C ILE A 16 10.09 -13.43 17.23
N LEU A 17 8.92 -14.05 17.15
CA LEU A 17 8.18 -14.57 18.30
C LEU A 17 8.26 -16.10 18.24
N ALA A 18 8.63 -16.74 19.33
CA ALA A 18 8.80 -18.19 19.38
C ALA A 18 8.51 -18.73 20.78
N LYS A 19 8.27 -20.04 20.85
CA LYS A 19 8.19 -20.74 22.15
C LYS A 19 9.57 -20.71 22.83
N GLN A 20 9.55 -20.72 24.17
CA GLN A 20 10.77 -20.65 25.00
C GLN A 20 11.82 -21.70 24.64
N ASP A 21 11.42 -22.90 24.24
CA ASP A 21 12.32 -24.00 23.88
C ASP A 21 13.26 -23.66 22.71
N PHE A 22 12.84 -22.73 21.84
CA PHE A 22 13.62 -22.28 20.68
C PHE A 22 14.49 -21.06 20.98
N ALA A 23 14.26 -20.36 22.10
CA ALA A 23 14.87 -19.07 22.41
C ALA A 23 16.41 -19.12 22.33
N LYS A 24 17.04 -20.11 22.94
CA LYS A 24 18.51 -20.25 22.96
C LYS A 24 19.10 -20.40 21.56
N LYS A 25 18.47 -21.25 20.72
CA LYS A 25 18.93 -21.46 19.33
C LYS A 25 18.74 -20.23 18.48
N ILE A 26 17.56 -19.57 18.58
CA ILE A 26 17.27 -18.35 17.83
C ILE A 26 18.24 -17.24 18.22
N ASN A 27 18.42 -16.97 19.52
CA ASN A 27 19.32 -15.93 20.00
C ASN A 27 20.76 -16.15 19.53
N SER A 28 21.28 -17.38 19.64
CA SER A 28 22.63 -17.72 19.20
C SER A 28 22.82 -17.58 17.68
N ASN A 29 21.80 -17.93 16.88
CA ASN A 29 21.86 -17.78 15.43
C ASN A 29 21.69 -16.32 14.98
N VAL A 30 20.91 -15.51 15.70
CA VAL A 30 20.84 -14.07 15.45
C VAL A 30 22.16 -13.40 15.83
N PHE A 31 22.64 -13.59 17.04
CA PHE A 31 23.89 -13.03 17.53
C PHE A 31 24.66 -14.06 18.35
N PRO A 32 25.93 -14.36 18.01
CA PRO A 32 26.74 -13.75 16.92
C PRO A 32 26.61 -14.47 15.57
N GLY A 33 25.64 -15.38 15.39
CA GLY A 33 25.58 -16.26 14.22
C GLY A 33 25.49 -15.52 12.87
N GLN A 34 24.54 -14.60 12.73
CA GLN A 34 24.28 -13.90 11.46
C GLN A 34 24.39 -12.37 11.56
N GLN A 35 24.30 -11.80 12.76
CA GLN A 35 24.28 -10.36 12.99
C GLN A 35 25.31 -9.96 14.05
N GLY A 36 25.58 -8.66 14.15
CA GLY A 36 26.40 -8.05 15.18
C GLY A 36 25.58 -7.44 16.31
N GLY A 37 26.18 -6.47 17.01
CA GLY A 37 25.51 -5.76 18.11
C GLY A 37 24.24 -5.05 17.63
N PRO A 38 23.16 -5.08 18.43
CA PRO A 38 21.90 -4.44 18.06
C PRO A 38 22.01 -2.92 18.12
N LEU A 39 21.26 -2.25 17.24
CA LEU A 39 21.10 -0.81 17.26
C LEU A 39 20.04 -0.45 18.31
N MET A 40 20.46 0.11 19.45
CA MET A 40 19.57 0.33 20.60
C MET A 40 18.48 1.37 20.31
N HIS A 41 18.73 2.37 19.49
CA HIS A 41 17.69 3.31 19.03
C HIS A 41 16.59 2.60 18.22
N VAL A 42 16.95 1.57 17.43
CA VAL A 42 15.97 0.73 16.72
C VAL A 42 15.17 -0.12 17.70
N VAL A 43 15.81 -0.66 18.75
CA VAL A 43 15.10 -1.42 19.80
C VAL A 43 14.09 -0.53 20.53
N ALA A 44 14.49 0.69 20.91
CA ALA A 44 13.61 1.68 21.53
C ALA A 44 12.43 2.04 20.62
N ALA A 45 12.70 2.31 19.35
CA ALA A 45 11.67 2.63 18.37
C ALA A 45 10.69 1.46 18.13
N LYS A 46 11.15 0.20 18.18
CA LYS A 46 10.26 -0.98 18.16
C LYS A 46 9.29 -0.99 19.34
N ALA A 47 9.78 -0.67 20.55
CA ALA A 47 8.94 -0.65 21.74
C ALA A 47 7.83 0.40 21.61
N ILE A 48 8.13 1.58 21.05
CA ILE A 48 7.15 2.63 20.77
C ILE A 48 6.15 2.14 19.71
N ALA A 49 6.62 1.56 18.60
CA ALA A 49 5.76 1.04 17.55
C ALA A 49 4.77 -0.03 18.09
N LEU A 50 5.25 -0.95 18.91
CA LEU A 50 4.39 -1.97 19.54
C LEU A 50 3.39 -1.36 20.53
N LYS A 51 3.78 -0.32 21.27
CA LYS A 51 2.86 0.42 22.14
C LYS A 51 1.76 1.11 21.33
N ILE A 52 2.10 1.75 20.22
CA ILE A 52 1.12 2.35 19.30
C ILE A 52 0.20 1.28 18.70
N ALA A 53 0.75 0.14 18.29
CA ALA A 53 -0.02 -0.96 17.72
C ALA A 53 -1.06 -1.57 18.68
N ALA A 54 -0.93 -1.32 19.99
CA ALA A 54 -1.88 -1.75 21.00
C ALA A 54 -2.99 -0.71 21.30
N THR A 55 -3.07 0.40 20.57
CA THR A 55 -4.08 1.45 20.76
C THR A 55 -5.32 1.22 19.90
N GLU A 56 -6.46 1.78 20.32
CA GLU A 56 -7.69 1.78 19.50
C GLU A 56 -7.50 2.58 18.22
N GLU A 57 -6.76 3.69 18.25
CA GLU A 57 -6.42 4.48 17.06
C GLU A 57 -5.73 3.63 15.98
N PHE A 58 -4.80 2.76 16.39
CA PHE A 58 -4.15 1.84 15.46
C PHE A 58 -5.14 0.84 14.87
N LYS A 59 -6.07 0.32 15.68
CA LYS A 59 -7.12 -0.60 15.23
C LYS A 59 -8.05 0.08 14.22
N GLU A 60 -8.56 1.26 14.51
CA GLU A 60 -9.36 2.06 13.58
C GLU A 60 -8.64 2.32 12.26
N ARG A 61 -7.34 2.60 12.31
CA ARG A 61 -6.50 2.73 11.10
C ARG A 61 -6.47 1.44 10.28
N GLN A 62 -6.40 0.26 10.92
CA GLN A 62 -6.46 -1.01 10.19
C GLN A 62 -7.86 -1.26 9.60
N GLU A 63 -8.92 -0.88 10.29
CA GLU A 63 -10.29 -0.97 9.78
C GLU A 63 -10.45 -0.10 8.52
N ARG A 64 -10.00 1.16 8.54
CA ARG A 64 -9.96 2.05 7.36
C ARG A 64 -9.10 1.46 6.23
N THR A 65 -7.99 0.80 6.57
CA THR A 65 -7.14 0.13 5.58
C THR A 65 -7.89 -0.96 4.81
N LEU A 66 -8.62 -1.81 5.52
CA LEU A 66 -9.41 -2.89 4.91
C LEU A 66 -10.62 -2.37 4.15
N GLU A 67 -11.30 -1.36 4.69
CA GLU A 67 -12.41 -0.70 4.03
C GLU A 67 -11.97 -0.06 2.71
N GLY A 68 -10.89 0.72 2.73
CA GLY A 68 -10.33 1.33 1.52
C GLY A 68 -9.93 0.30 0.46
N ALA A 69 -9.39 -0.85 0.87
CA ALA A 69 -9.05 -1.92 -0.06
C ALA A 69 -10.31 -2.55 -0.70
N ARG A 70 -11.40 -2.73 0.06
CA ARG A 70 -12.68 -3.22 -0.48
C ARG A 70 -13.27 -2.23 -1.49
N ILE A 71 -13.32 -0.94 -1.13
CA ILE A 71 -13.80 0.14 -2.00
C ILE A 71 -13.03 0.15 -3.32
N LEU A 72 -11.70 0.04 -3.26
CA LEU A 72 -10.87 -0.04 -4.45
C LEU A 72 -11.16 -1.28 -5.30
N ALA A 73 -11.28 -2.45 -4.68
CA ALA A 73 -11.60 -3.69 -5.39
C ALA A 73 -12.98 -3.62 -6.06
N GLU A 74 -14.00 -3.11 -5.37
CA GLU A 74 -15.34 -2.90 -5.90
C GLU A 74 -15.33 -1.96 -7.12
N ARG A 75 -14.60 -0.85 -7.06
CA ARG A 75 -14.47 0.09 -8.18
C ARG A 75 -13.78 -0.53 -9.39
N LEU A 76 -12.74 -1.33 -9.17
CA LEU A 76 -12.01 -1.98 -10.25
C LEU A 76 -12.77 -3.17 -10.88
N THR A 77 -13.80 -3.70 -10.21
CA THR A 77 -14.71 -4.69 -10.76
C THR A 77 -15.96 -4.08 -11.42
N ALA A 78 -16.08 -2.77 -11.47
CA ALA A 78 -17.18 -2.08 -12.16
C ALA A 78 -17.14 -2.32 -13.67
N GLU A 79 -18.30 -2.16 -14.32
CA GLU A 79 -18.51 -2.53 -15.72
C GLU A 79 -17.58 -1.82 -16.71
N ASP A 80 -17.26 -0.55 -16.46
CA ASP A 80 -16.34 0.24 -17.30
C ASP A 80 -14.90 -0.30 -17.22
N CYS A 81 -14.42 -0.68 -16.03
CA CYS A 81 -13.12 -1.30 -15.82
C CYS A 81 -13.04 -2.69 -16.47
N THR A 82 -14.04 -3.54 -16.23
CA THR A 82 -14.06 -4.89 -16.78
C THR A 82 -14.17 -4.90 -18.32
N LYS A 83 -14.94 -3.97 -18.90
CA LYS A 83 -14.98 -3.76 -20.36
C LYS A 83 -13.65 -3.29 -20.94
N ALA A 84 -12.86 -2.54 -20.17
CA ALA A 84 -11.52 -2.13 -20.54
C ALA A 84 -10.45 -3.22 -20.32
N GLY A 85 -10.86 -4.41 -19.87
CA GLY A 85 -9.96 -5.53 -19.62
C GLY A 85 -9.19 -5.43 -18.30
N VAL A 86 -9.67 -4.62 -17.36
CA VAL A 86 -9.14 -4.52 -16.00
C VAL A 86 -9.92 -5.47 -15.11
N ASP A 87 -9.24 -6.38 -14.45
CA ASP A 87 -9.81 -7.34 -13.50
C ASP A 87 -9.14 -7.23 -12.13
N VAL A 88 -9.80 -7.70 -11.08
CA VAL A 88 -9.20 -7.94 -9.77
C VAL A 88 -8.91 -9.45 -9.66
N LEU A 89 -7.63 -9.81 -9.49
CA LEU A 89 -7.14 -11.18 -9.66
C LEU A 89 -7.93 -12.25 -8.88
N THR A 90 -8.48 -11.92 -7.71
CA THR A 90 -9.27 -12.84 -6.87
C THR A 90 -10.74 -12.42 -6.76
N GLY A 91 -11.19 -11.53 -7.62
CA GLY A 91 -12.55 -10.99 -7.61
C GLY A 91 -12.83 -10.04 -6.43
N GLY A 92 -11.84 -9.74 -5.59
CA GLY A 92 -11.98 -8.89 -4.41
C GLY A 92 -10.75 -8.97 -3.53
N THR A 93 -10.84 -8.46 -2.29
CA THR A 93 -9.76 -8.52 -1.32
C THR A 93 -10.28 -8.61 0.12
N ASP A 94 -9.57 -9.35 0.96
CA ASP A 94 -9.76 -9.44 2.40
C ASP A 94 -8.54 -8.92 3.19
N VAL A 95 -7.58 -8.30 2.46
CA VAL A 95 -6.34 -7.75 3.00
C VAL A 95 -6.18 -6.27 2.62
N HIS A 96 -5.01 -5.72 2.87
CA HIS A 96 -4.67 -4.30 2.72
C HIS A 96 -4.26 -3.87 1.29
N LEU A 97 -4.40 -4.73 0.31
CA LEU A 97 -4.00 -4.45 -1.07
C LEU A 97 -4.93 -5.12 -2.08
N VAL A 98 -4.93 -4.57 -3.29
CA VAL A 98 -5.58 -5.15 -4.47
C VAL A 98 -4.51 -5.44 -5.51
N LEU A 99 -4.60 -6.60 -6.14
CA LEU A 99 -3.80 -6.95 -7.32
C LEU A 99 -4.71 -6.87 -8.55
N ALA A 100 -4.54 -5.80 -9.33
CA ALA A 100 -5.24 -5.64 -10.59
C ALA A 100 -4.53 -6.45 -11.69
N ASP A 101 -5.31 -7.12 -12.52
CA ASP A 101 -4.89 -7.90 -13.69
C ASP A 101 -5.23 -7.14 -14.96
N LEU A 102 -4.21 -6.85 -15.75
CA LEU A 102 -4.29 -6.06 -17.00
C LEU A 102 -3.96 -6.91 -18.24
N ARG A 103 -4.01 -8.24 -18.13
CA ARG A 103 -3.68 -9.11 -19.28
C ARG A 103 -4.57 -8.86 -20.50
N ASN A 104 -5.83 -8.48 -20.25
CA ASN A 104 -6.84 -8.19 -21.27
C ASN A 104 -7.00 -6.68 -21.57
N SER A 105 -6.27 -5.82 -20.86
CA SER A 105 -6.31 -4.37 -21.06
C SER A 105 -5.41 -3.94 -22.24
N GLU A 106 -5.68 -2.78 -22.79
CA GLU A 106 -4.78 -2.10 -23.76
C GLU A 106 -3.48 -1.63 -23.12
N LEU A 107 -3.47 -1.44 -21.78
CA LEU A 107 -2.29 -1.08 -21.00
C LEU A 107 -1.61 -2.32 -20.48
N ASP A 108 -0.29 -2.35 -20.53
CA ASP A 108 0.51 -3.26 -19.71
C ASP A 108 0.78 -2.68 -18.32
N GLY A 109 1.46 -3.43 -17.45
CA GLY A 109 1.73 -2.99 -16.08
C GLY A 109 2.59 -1.73 -16.01
N GLN A 110 3.57 -1.59 -16.91
CA GLN A 110 4.42 -0.40 -16.96
C GLN A 110 3.63 0.82 -17.41
N GLN A 111 2.88 0.71 -18.50
CA GLN A 111 2.08 1.82 -19.03
C GLN A 111 1.03 2.29 -18.01
N ALA A 112 0.40 1.36 -17.30
CA ALA A 112 -0.58 1.67 -16.26
C ALA A 112 0.07 2.34 -15.03
N GLU A 113 1.26 1.88 -14.61
CA GLU A 113 2.06 2.53 -13.56
C GLU A 113 2.41 3.97 -13.95
N ASP A 114 2.94 4.16 -15.16
CA ASP A 114 3.35 5.47 -15.67
C ASP A 114 2.14 6.43 -15.76
N LEU A 115 1.00 5.98 -16.29
CA LEU A 115 -0.24 6.76 -16.35
C LEU A 115 -0.70 7.22 -14.95
N LEU A 116 -0.72 6.31 -13.98
CA LEU A 116 -1.14 6.65 -12.62
C LEU A 116 -0.13 7.60 -11.93
N HIS A 117 1.17 7.48 -12.21
CA HIS A 117 2.17 8.45 -11.74
C HIS A 117 1.92 9.85 -12.33
N GLU A 118 1.58 9.96 -13.61
CA GLU A 118 1.21 11.23 -14.23
C GLU A 118 -0.03 11.84 -13.58
N VAL A 119 -1.00 11.01 -13.19
CA VAL A 119 -2.19 11.44 -12.43
C VAL A 119 -1.84 11.86 -10.99
N GLY A 120 -0.68 11.46 -10.47
CA GLY A 120 -0.23 11.76 -9.11
C GLY A 120 -0.48 10.63 -8.10
N ILE A 121 -0.78 9.42 -8.59
CA ILE A 121 -0.99 8.24 -7.75
C ILE A 121 0.20 7.29 -7.89
N THR A 122 0.88 7.01 -6.77
CA THR A 122 2.01 6.08 -6.71
C THR A 122 1.51 4.65 -6.48
N VAL A 123 1.73 3.81 -7.47
CA VAL A 123 1.51 2.36 -7.41
C VAL A 123 2.77 1.65 -7.91
N ASN A 124 2.77 0.33 -7.93
CA ASN A 124 3.82 -0.41 -8.63
C ASN A 124 3.23 -1.48 -9.54
N ARG A 125 3.85 -1.64 -10.71
CA ARG A 125 3.60 -2.79 -11.57
C ARG A 125 3.96 -4.09 -10.85
N ASN A 126 3.23 -5.14 -11.13
CA ASN A 126 3.37 -6.44 -10.48
C ASN A 126 3.04 -7.57 -11.44
N ALA A 127 3.84 -8.62 -11.43
CA ALA A 127 3.52 -9.81 -12.19
C ALA A 127 2.22 -10.46 -11.66
N VAL A 128 1.40 -10.93 -12.57
CA VAL A 128 0.26 -11.80 -12.26
C VAL A 128 0.67 -13.28 -12.39
N PRO A 129 -0.06 -14.22 -11.79
CA PRO A 129 0.22 -15.64 -11.98
C PRO A 129 0.26 -16.03 -13.46
N ASN A 130 1.33 -16.71 -13.87
CA ASN A 130 1.60 -17.08 -15.27
C ASN A 130 1.62 -15.88 -16.21
N ASP A 131 2.22 -14.79 -15.77
CA ASP A 131 2.31 -13.54 -16.52
C ASP A 131 2.96 -13.76 -17.90
N PRO A 132 2.30 -13.38 -19.02
CA PRO A 132 2.86 -13.53 -20.35
C PRO A 132 3.93 -12.49 -20.69
N ARG A 133 4.04 -11.41 -19.89
CA ARG A 133 4.98 -10.30 -20.13
C ARG A 133 6.23 -10.45 -19.26
N PRO A 134 7.37 -9.90 -19.70
CA PRO A 134 8.62 -9.98 -18.94
C PRO A 134 8.52 -9.20 -17.61
N PRO A 135 9.35 -9.55 -16.60
CA PRO A 135 9.29 -8.95 -15.25
C PRO A 135 9.44 -7.43 -15.19
N MET A 136 10.04 -6.80 -16.19
CA MET A 136 10.21 -5.35 -16.25
C MET A 136 8.95 -4.62 -16.76
N VAL A 137 8.03 -5.33 -17.41
CA VAL A 137 6.78 -4.78 -17.96
C VAL A 137 5.60 -5.20 -17.13
N THR A 138 5.43 -6.51 -16.90
CA THR A 138 4.35 -7.17 -16.17
C THR A 138 2.95 -6.91 -16.72
N SER A 139 1.96 -7.60 -16.18
CA SER A 139 0.56 -7.48 -16.60
C SER A 139 -0.36 -7.10 -15.46
N GLY A 140 0.15 -6.54 -14.38
CA GLY A 140 -0.68 -6.14 -13.25
C GLY A 140 -0.15 -4.94 -12.49
N LEU A 141 -0.98 -4.49 -11.55
CA LEU A 141 -0.65 -3.45 -10.58
C LEU A 141 -0.94 -3.93 -9.18
N ARG A 142 -0.04 -3.63 -8.24
CA ARG A 142 -0.28 -3.79 -6.83
C ARG A 142 -0.59 -2.43 -6.20
N ILE A 143 -1.77 -2.32 -5.63
CA ILE A 143 -2.29 -1.08 -5.06
C ILE A 143 -2.62 -1.34 -3.59
N GLY A 144 -1.93 -0.64 -2.69
CA GLY A 144 -2.10 -0.81 -1.24
C GLY A 144 -2.72 0.42 -0.59
N THR A 145 -3.46 0.22 0.49
CA THR A 145 -4.24 1.25 1.18
C THR A 145 -3.67 1.74 2.53
N PRO A 146 -2.67 1.08 3.17
CA PRO A 146 -2.21 1.47 4.51
C PRO A 146 -1.67 2.90 4.61
N ALA A 147 -1.00 3.39 3.57
CA ALA A 147 -0.44 4.75 3.56
C ALA A 147 -1.55 5.82 3.62
N LEU A 148 -2.61 5.64 2.83
CA LEU A 148 -3.76 6.55 2.82
C LEU A 148 -4.56 6.45 4.11
N ALA A 149 -4.79 5.25 4.64
CA ALA A 149 -5.45 5.06 5.93
C ALA A 149 -4.66 5.71 7.09
N THR A 150 -3.33 5.69 7.03
CA THR A 150 -2.46 6.38 8.00
C THR A 150 -2.57 7.91 7.88
N ARG A 151 -2.79 8.43 6.68
CA ARG A 151 -3.07 9.86 6.45
C ARG A 151 -4.46 10.29 6.92
N GLY A 152 -5.31 9.34 7.30
CA GLY A 152 -6.64 9.60 7.82
C GLY A 152 -7.77 9.58 6.77
N LEU A 153 -7.52 9.11 5.54
CA LEU A 153 -8.57 9.01 4.52
C LEU A 153 -9.75 8.18 5.06
N ASP A 154 -10.94 8.73 4.93
CA ASP A 154 -12.20 8.07 5.21
C ASP A 154 -12.75 7.34 3.98
N ALA A 155 -13.90 6.68 4.10
CA ALA A 155 -14.54 5.94 3.02
C ALA A 155 -14.85 6.82 1.80
N ALA A 156 -15.23 8.09 2.00
CA ALA A 156 -15.53 9.01 0.90
C ALA A 156 -14.27 9.38 0.11
N ALA A 157 -13.17 9.66 0.80
CA ALA A 157 -11.88 9.95 0.19
C ALA A 157 -11.29 8.71 -0.51
N PHE A 158 -11.44 7.51 0.07
CA PHE A 158 -11.07 6.26 -0.60
C PHE A 158 -11.90 6.01 -1.86
N THR A 159 -13.20 6.33 -1.84
CA THR A 159 -14.06 6.22 -3.02
C THR A 159 -13.59 7.16 -4.14
N GLU A 160 -13.21 8.38 -3.80
CA GLU A 160 -12.68 9.35 -4.76
C GLU A 160 -11.36 8.85 -5.38
N VAL A 161 -10.42 8.38 -4.56
CA VAL A 161 -9.15 7.81 -5.06
C VAL A 161 -9.39 6.56 -5.91
N ALA A 162 -10.27 5.67 -5.50
CA ALA A 162 -10.62 4.47 -6.24
C ALA A 162 -11.24 4.81 -7.59
N ASP A 163 -12.12 5.83 -7.64
CA ASP A 163 -12.73 6.27 -8.89
C ASP A 163 -11.72 6.92 -9.83
N VAL A 164 -10.78 7.71 -9.32
CA VAL A 164 -9.68 8.25 -10.13
C VAL A 164 -8.86 7.11 -10.75
N ILE A 165 -8.48 6.10 -9.97
CA ILE A 165 -7.72 4.95 -10.47
C ILE A 165 -8.53 4.18 -11.50
N GLY A 166 -9.79 3.83 -11.19
CA GLY A 166 -10.67 3.08 -12.10
C GLY A 166 -10.90 3.84 -13.41
N THR A 167 -11.16 5.15 -13.33
CA THR A 167 -11.36 6.00 -14.52
C THR A 167 -10.10 6.10 -15.36
N ALA A 168 -8.91 6.26 -14.75
CA ALA A 168 -7.64 6.28 -15.48
C ALA A 168 -7.41 4.97 -16.23
N LEU A 169 -7.57 3.84 -15.57
CA LEU A 169 -7.36 2.52 -16.17
C LEU A 169 -8.41 2.17 -17.22
N ALA A 170 -9.68 2.53 -17.02
CA ALA A 170 -10.76 2.28 -17.96
C ALA A 170 -10.62 3.10 -19.25
N ASN A 171 -10.13 4.35 -19.17
CA ASN A 171 -9.89 5.19 -20.33
C ASN A 171 -8.51 4.97 -20.98
N GLY A 172 -7.59 4.34 -20.28
CA GLY A 172 -6.27 4.00 -20.81
C GLY A 172 -5.54 5.20 -21.40
N LYS A 173 -5.10 5.08 -22.65
CA LYS A 173 -4.38 6.14 -23.37
C LYS A 173 -5.22 7.40 -23.63
N ASN A 174 -6.54 7.33 -23.48
CA ASN A 174 -7.46 8.45 -23.66
C ASN A 174 -7.84 9.12 -22.33
N ALA A 175 -7.21 8.76 -21.22
CA ALA A 175 -7.48 9.35 -19.92
C ALA A 175 -7.16 10.85 -19.89
N ASP A 176 -8.08 11.65 -19.35
CA ASP A 176 -7.85 13.08 -19.10
C ASP A 176 -6.99 13.25 -17.82
N VAL A 177 -5.68 13.13 -18.02
CA VAL A 177 -4.68 13.20 -16.93
C VAL A 177 -4.80 14.49 -16.14
N ALA A 178 -5.02 15.62 -16.78
CA ALA A 178 -5.09 16.92 -16.10
C ALA A 178 -6.30 16.98 -15.14
N LYS A 179 -7.46 16.52 -15.60
CA LYS A 179 -8.67 16.47 -14.79
C LYS A 179 -8.54 15.50 -13.62
N LEU A 180 -7.97 14.31 -13.85
CA LEU A 180 -7.77 13.31 -12.82
C LEU A 180 -6.74 13.79 -11.79
N ARG A 181 -5.66 14.42 -12.23
CA ARG A 181 -4.63 14.99 -11.36
C ARG A 181 -5.21 16.07 -10.43
N ALA A 182 -6.04 16.97 -10.95
CA ALA A 182 -6.69 17.99 -10.12
C ALA A 182 -7.55 17.39 -8.99
N ARG A 183 -8.19 16.24 -9.24
CA ARG A 183 -8.94 15.49 -8.21
C ARG A 183 -7.99 14.92 -7.14
N VAL A 184 -6.87 14.33 -7.55
CA VAL A 184 -5.85 13.81 -6.62
C VAL A 184 -5.26 14.92 -5.76
N GLU A 185 -4.92 16.06 -6.36
CA GLU A 185 -4.37 17.22 -5.65
C GLU A 185 -5.35 17.74 -4.58
N LYS A 186 -6.65 17.75 -4.87
CA LYS A 186 -7.67 18.10 -3.89
C LYS A 186 -7.67 17.13 -2.69
N VAL A 187 -7.72 15.82 -2.95
CA VAL A 187 -7.66 14.82 -1.87
C VAL A 187 -6.36 14.97 -1.06
N ALA A 188 -5.24 15.19 -1.73
CA ALA A 188 -3.95 15.36 -1.07
C ALA A 188 -3.89 16.61 -0.17
N ALA A 189 -4.58 17.68 -0.55
CA ALA A 189 -4.71 18.90 0.25
C ALA A 189 -5.61 18.72 1.48
N ASP A 190 -6.69 17.94 1.33
CA ASP A 190 -7.63 17.65 2.44
C ASP A 190 -7.02 16.71 3.49
N PHE A 191 -6.04 15.90 3.10
CA PHE A 191 -5.34 14.94 3.97
C PHE A 191 -3.81 15.14 3.88
N PRO A 192 -3.25 16.22 4.44
CA PRO A 192 -1.82 16.53 4.32
C PRO A 192 -0.95 15.48 5.02
N LEU A 193 0.28 15.30 4.50
CA LEU A 193 1.32 14.57 5.22
C LEU A 193 1.96 15.48 6.27
N TYR A 194 2.24 14.90 7.43
CA TYR A 194 2.97 15.60 8.51
C TYR A 194 2.32 16.91 8.97
N ASP A 195 1.00 16.87 9.15
CA ASP A 195 0.27 17.98 9.75
C ASP A 195 0.93 18.39 11.08
N GLY A 196 1.18 19.69 11.27
CA GLY A 196 1.88 20.22 12.45
C GLY A 196 3.41 20.06 12.43
N LEU A 197 4.04 19.54 11.35
CA LEU A 197 5.49 19.43 11.29
C LEU A 197 6.20 20.78 11.40
N GLU A 198 5.56 21.87 10.95
CA GLU A 198 6.06 23.23 11.01
C GLU A 198 6.23 23.75 12.45
N GLU A 199 5.50 23.14 13.40
CA GLU A 199 5.57 23.44 14.82
C GLU A 199 6.76 22.74 15.52
N TRP A 200 7.38 21.77 14.86
CA TRP A 200 8.54 21.06 15.39
C TRP A 200 9.78 21.93 15.30
N LYS A 201 10.09 22.62 16.39
CA LYS A 201 11.40 23.27 16.54
C LYS A 201 12.42 22.19 16.87
N LEU A 202 13.45 22.08 16.03
CA LEU A 202 14.65 21.32 16.39
C LEU A 202 15.25 21.98 17.64
N VAL A 203 15.23 21.29 18.76
CA VAL A 203 15.88 21.68 20.01
C VAL A 203 17.35 21.32 19.92
#